data_fe3f7720540766af00ceabe7987729d4
#
_entry.id   fe3f7720540766af00ceabe7987729d4
#
_cell.length_a   1.000
_cell.length_b   1.000
_cell.length_c   1.000
_cell.angle_alpha   90.00
_cell.angle_beta   90.00
_cell.angle_gamma   90.00
#
_symmetry.space_group_name_H-M   'P 1'
#
loop_
_entity.id
_entity.type
_entity.pdbx_description
1 polymer ?
#
loop_
_entity_poly.entity_id
_entity_poly.type
_entity_poly.pdbx_seq_one_letter_code
_entity_poly.pdbx_strand_id
1 'polypeptide(L)'
;IGGSQAAPAPDAPPTANPGAIMDVIRPAYEEIGATVLDFSPAVDGDAFVVRGDADATSISDVADQGYVLGASAQCFERPQCFLGFTDPNIYGIEFADTVTIEFGPLLGEALAAGEVDAVVWNTTAPQIGTEGFKVLDDDQGLFPAQNIAPIIMTDVLEEWGDQLATDLNELSLAITTEDLVAWNIETDIQLRESDDVAAEWLAENGLVSE
;
A
#
# COMPACT_ATOMS: atom_id res chain seq x y z
N ILE A 1 -8.44 12.22 -22.32
CA ILE A 1 -7.93 11.75 -21.03
C ILE A 1 -6.48 11.40 -21.29
N GLY A 2 -5.58 12.36 -21.03
CA GLY A 2 -4.14 12.18 -21.19
C GLY A 2 -3.64 11.33 -20.02
N GLY A 3 -3.04 10.17 -20.33
CA GLY A 3 -2.32 9.39 -19.34
C GLY A 3 -1.19 10.22 -18.77
N SER A 4 -1.28 10.58 -17.51
CA SER A 4 -0.19 11.16 -16.76
C SER A 4 0.94 10.13 -16.74
N GLN A 5 2.02 10.40 -17.47
CA GLN A 5 3.28 9.71 -17.19
C GLN A 5 3.73 10.24 -15.84
N ALA A 6 3.61 9.41 -14.81
CA ALA A 6 4.25 9.70 -13.54
C ALA A 6 5.74 9.94 -13.81
N ALA A 7 6.26 11.07 -13.32
CA ALA A 7 7.71 11.29 -13.33
C ALA A 7 8.36 10.09 -12.62
N PRO A 8 9.52 9.60 -13.11
CA PRO A 8 10.20 8.51 -12.43
C PRO A 8 10.46 8.95 -10.98
N ALA A 9 10.01 8.13 -10.04
CA ALA A 9 10.32 8.37 -8.64
C ALA A 9 11.85 8.45 -8.50
N PRO A 10 12.39 9.45 -7.76
CA PRO A 10 13.81 9.51 -7.50
C PRO A 10 14.27 8.22 -6.83
N ASP A 11 15.53 7.81 -7.07
CA ASP A 11 16.17 6.65 -6.45
C ASP A 11 16.34 6.90 -4.92
N ALA A 12 15.23 6.92 -4.20
CA ALA A 12 15.26 6.97 -2.75
C ALA A 12 15.68 5.60 -2.21
N PRO A 13 16.57 5.52 -1.21
CA PRO A 13 16.83 4.25 -0.56
C PRO A 13 15.53 3.74 0.06
N PRO A 14 15.21 2.44 -0.08
CA PRO A 14 14.01 1.88 0.51
C PRO A 14 14.08 2.04 2.05
N THR A 15 13.05 2.63 2.63
CA THR A 15 12.93 2.84 4.09
C THR A 15 11.47 2.77 4.48
N ALA A 16 11.19 2.15 5.63
CA ALA A 16 9.86 2.13 6.24
C ALA A 16 9.44 3.48 6.84
N ASN A 17 10.32 4.49 6.84
CA ASN A 17 10.02 5.81 7.38
C ASN A 17 9.49 6.76 6.28
N PRO A 18 8.19 7.12 6.29
CA PRO A 18 7.62 7.98 5.26
C PRO A 18 8.23 9.40 5.25
N GLY A 19 8.62 9.94 6.41
CA GLY A 19 9.29 11.24 6.49
C GLY A 19 10.63 11.25 5.73
N ALA A 20 11.41 10.18 5.85
CA ALA A 20 12.67 10.06 5.12
C ALA A 20 12.46 9.93 3.59
N ILE A 21 11.36 9.31 3.15
CA ILE A 21 10.96 9.30 1.74
C ILE A 21 10.62 10.73 1.29
N MET A 22 9.84 11.49 2.08
CA MET A 22 9.46 12.86 1.76
C MET A 22 10.68 13.79 1.62
N ASP A 23 11.70 13.62 2.46
CA ASP A 23 12.94 14.40 2.39
C ASP A 23 13.69 14.22 1.06
N VAL A 24 13.50 13.09 0.38
CA VAL A 24 14.11 12.80 -0.92
C VAL A 24 13.20 13.24 -2.07
N ILE A 25 11.89 12.93 -2.00
CA ILE A 25 11.00 13.17 -3.15
C ILE A 25 10.62 14.64 -3.30
N ARG A 26 10.45 15.41 -2.21
CA ARG A 26 10.08 16.83 -2.29
C ARG A 26 11.03 17.63 -3.16
N PRO A 27 12.36 17.65 -2.92
CA PRO A 27 13.29 18.38 -3.78
C PRO A 27 13.28 17.92 -5.24
N ALA A 28 13.12 16.62 -5.48
CA ALA A 28 13.09 16.07 -6.84
C ALA A 28 11.83 16.51 -7.62
N TYR A 29 10.69 16.62 -6.96
CA TYR A 29 9.47 17.11 -7.58
C TYR A 29 9.51 18.63 -7.77
N GLU A 30 10.13 19.39 -6.86
CA GLU A 30 10.37 20.82 -7.01
C GLU A 30 11.19 21.15 -8.28
N GLU A 31 12.22 20.33 -8.61
CA GLU A 31 13.02 20.50 -9.82
C GLU A 31 12.19 20.42 -11.12
N ILE A 32 11.09 19.71 -11.13
CA ILE A 32 10.16 19.59 -12.27
C ILE A 32 8.95 20.52 -12.16
N GLY A 33 8.91 21.42 -11.18
CA GLY A 33 7.84 22.39 -10.98
C GLY A 33 6.57 21.79 -10.34
N ALA A 34 6.72 20.75 -9.54
CA ALA A 34 5.63 20.16 -8.78
C ALA A 34 5.89 20.24 -7.27
N THR A 35 4.82 20.36 -6.48
CA THR A 35 4.84 20.39 -5.03
C THR A 35 4.24 19.12 -4.47
N VAL A 36 4.97 18.43 -3.60
CA VAL A 36 4.47 17.27 -2.85
C VAL A 36 3.91 17.75 -1.52
N LEU A 37 2.60 17.58 -1.33
CA LEU A 37 1.90 17.95 -0.10
C LEU A 37 2.11 16.92 1.02
N ASP A 38 1.36 17.02 2.11
CA ASP A 38 1.52 16.11 3.23
C ASP A 38 0.95 14.72 2.91
N PHE A 39 1.68 13.69 3.29
CA PHE A 39 1.25 12.32 3.05
C PHE A 39 0.14 11.89 4.00
N SER A 40 -0.71 10.99 3.49
CA SER A 40 -1.78 10.33 4.23
C SER A 40 -1.22 9.28 5.21
N PRO A 41 -1.91 8.96 6.31
CA PRO A 41 -1.67 7.73 7.06
C PRO A 41 -1.95 6.46 6.23
N ALA A 42 -2.75 6.57 5.17
CA ALA A 42 -3.07 5.46 4.27
C ALA A 42 -1.84 4.96 3.52
N VAL A 43 -1.70 3.64 3.44
CA VAL A 43 -0.62 2.94 2.75
C VAL A 43 -1.21 2.05 1.66
N ASP A 44 -0.72 2.19 0.42
CA ASP A 44 -0.93 1.26 -0.67
C ASP A 44 0.41 0.62 -1.05
N GLY A 45 0.79 -0.39 -0.31
CA GLY A 45 2.11 -0.99 -0.37
C GLY A 45 2.12 -2.50 -0.27
N ASP A 46 3.32 -3.08 -0.42
CA ASP A 46 3.51 -4.51 -0.21
C ASP A 46 3.09 -4.94 1.20
N ALA A 47 2.44 -6.08 1.32
CA ALA A 47 1.96 -6.66 2.56
C ALA A 47 2.24 -8.16 2.63
N PHE A 48 2.59 -8.64 3.82
CA PHE A 48 2.60 -10.08 4.13
C PHE A 48 1.24 -10.45 4.71
N VAL A 49 0.46 -11.22 3.96
CA VAL A 49 -0.94 -11.50 4.27
C VAL A 49 -1.12 -12.98 4.61
N VAL A 50 -1.84 -13.25 5.68
CA VAL A 50 -2.18 -14.60 6.14
C VAL A 50 -3.69 -14.74 6.34
N ARG A 51 -4.18 -15.97 6.52
CA ARG A 51 -5.58 -16.18 6.93
C ARG A 51 -5.86 -15.55 8.28
N GLY A 52 -7.09 -15.10 8.50
CA GLY A 52 -7.49 -14.40 9.72
C GLY A 52 -7.40 -15.25 11.00
N ASP A 53 -7.38 -16.58 10.88
CA ASP A 53 -7.23 -17.54 11.98
C ASP A 53 -5.76 -17.87 12.32
N ALA A 54 -4.79 -17.32 11.58
CA ALA A 54 -3.37 -17.49 11.90
C ALA A 54 -3.00 -16.82 13.24
N ASP A 55 -2.19 -17.50 14.04
CA ASP A 55 -1.74 -16.98 15.34
C ASP A 55 -0.70 -15.85 15.19
N ALA A 56 0.01 -15.79 14.06
CA ALA A 56 1.00 -14.77 13.76
C ALA A 56 0.39 -13.35 13.75
N THR A 57 1.10 -12.38 14.31
CA THR A 57 0.74 -10.95 14.33
C THR A 57 1.80 -10.09 13.64
N SER A 58 3.03 -10.57 13.56
CA SER A 58 4.14 -9.93 12.86
C SER A 58 4.80 -10.91 11.90
N ILE A 59 5.59 -10.39 10.95
CA ILE A 59 6.35 -11.23 10.01
C ILE A 59 7.38 -12.09 10.76
N SER A 60 7.98 -11.58 11.83
CA SER A 60 8.92 -12.36 12.66
C SER A 60 8.27 -13.61 13.28
N ASP A 61 6.96 -13.59 13.55
CA ASP A 61 6.25 -14.75 14.12
C ASP A 61 6.20 -15.95 13.16
N VAL A 62 6.46 -15.74 11.86
CA VAL A 62 6.42 -16.78 10.82
C VAL A 62 7.74 -17.58 10.75
N ALA A 63 8.84 -17.08 11.29
CA ALA A 63 10.20 -17.59 11.05
C ALA A 63 10.36 -19.10 11.24
N ASP A 64 9.76 -19.67 12.28
CA ASP A 64 9.91 -21.09 12.63
C ASP A 64 8.66 -21.95 12.28
N GLN A 65 7.73 -21.40 11.49
CA GLN A 65 6.45 -22.08 11.25
C GLN A 65 6.40 -22.93 9.97
N GLY A 66 7.42 -22.80 9.10
CA GLY A 66 7.50 -23.56 7.85
C GLY A 66 6.32 -23.29 6.91
N TYR A 67 5.96 -22.02 6.75
CA TYR A 67 4.87 -21.59 5.86
C TYR A 67 5.18 -21.89 4.40
N VAL A 68 4.15 -22.18 3.61
CA VAL A 68 4.19 -22.14 2.15
C VAL A 68 3.85 -20.73 1.70
N LEU A 69 4.76 -20.06 0.99
CA LEU A 69 4.59 -18.69 0.52
C LEU A 69 4.10 -18.64 -0.92
N GLY A 70 2.98 -17.97 -1.16
CA GLY A 70 2.51 -17.58 -2.49
C GLY A 70 2.92 -16.15 -2.83
N ALA A 71 3.57 -15.93 -3.98
CA ALA A 71 3.93 -14.58 -4.41
C ALA A 71 4.12 -14.51 -5.93
N SER A 72 4.15 -13.27 -6.45
CA SER A 72 4.48 -13.04 -7.86
C SER A 72 5.96 -13.38 -8.15
N ALA A 73 6.26 -13.72 -9.41
CA ALA A 73 7.63 -14.04 -9.82
C ALA A 73 8.63 -12.93 -9.46
N GLN A 74 8.22 -11.67 -9.55
CA GLN A 74 9.07 -10.52 -9.21
C GLN A 74 9.45 -10.48 -7.72
N CYS A 75 8.57 -10.92 -6.82
CA CYS A 75 8.86 -10.95 -5.39
C CYS A 75 10.08 -11.81 -5.07
N PHE A 76 10.21 -12.95 -5.73
CA PHE A 76 11.31 -13.89 -5.49
C PHE A 76 12.71 -13.35 -5.87
N GLU A 77 12.76 -12.26 -6.64
CA GLU A 77 14.01 -11.61 -7.07
C GLU A 77 14.28 -10.29 -6.34
N ARG A 78 13.33 -9.78 -5.54
CA ARG A 78 13.42 -8.47 -4.89
C ARG A 78 14.01 -8.55 -3.48
N PRO A 79 14.98 -7.66 -3.15
CA PRO A 79 15.49 -7.52 -1.78
C PRO A 79 14.42 -7.14 -0.75
N GLN A 80 13.44 -6.30 -1.14
CA GLN A 80 12.31 -5.87 -0.30
C GLN A 80 11.12 -6.84 -0.38
N CYS A 81 11.37 -8.12 -0.66
CA CYS A 81 10.39 -9.18 -0.67
C CYS A 81 11.06 -10.50 -0.23
N PHE A 82 11.03 -11.54 -1.03
CA PHE A 82 11.52 -12.88 -0.67
C PHE A 82 12.96 -12.90 -0.19
N LEU A 83 13.86 -12.16 -0.86
CA LEU A 83 15.28 -12.13 -0.46
C LEU A 83 15.45 -11.52 0.94
N GLY A 84 14.64 -10.52 1.30
CA GLY A 84 14.65 -9.93 2.64
C GLY A 84 13.99 -10.82 3.69
N PHE A 85 12.92 -11.56 3.35
CA PHE A 85 12.32 -12.53 4.26
C PHE A 85 13.29 -13.64 4.64
N THR A 86 14.12 -14.10 3.69
CA THR A 86 15.07 -15.19 3.91
C THR A 86 16.44 -14.73 4.41
N ASP A 87 16.73 -13.42 4.41
CA ASP A 87 17.98 -12.87 4.95
C ASP A 87 18.03 -13.05 6.48
N PRO A 88 19.03 -13.80 7.01
CA PRO A 88 19.15 -14.03 8.46
C PRO A 88 19.43 -12.77 9.28
N ASN A 89 19.79 -11.65 8.64
CA ASN A 89 19.97 -10.37 9.32
C ASN A 89 18.68 -9.54 9.39
N ILE A 90 17.60 -9.99 8.73
CA ILE A 90 16.29 -9.33 8.73
C ILE A 90 15.29 -10.30 9.39
N TYR A 91 14.69 -11.21 8.63
CA TYR A 91 13.70 -12.15 9.15
C TYR A 91 14.22 -13.59 9.28
N GLY A 92 15.11 -14.04 8.38
CA GLY A 92 15.67 -15.39 8.40
C GLY A 92 14.62 -16.50 8.25
N ILE A 93 13.50 -16.23 7.57
CA ILE A 93 12.41 -17.19 7.41
C ILE A 93 12.84 -18.35 6.53
N GLU A 94 12.65 -19.58 7.00
CA GLU A 94 12.77 -20.81 6.21
C GLU A 94 11.37 -21.27 5.78
N PHE A 95 10.95 -20.90 4.55
CA PHE A 95 9.69 -21.36 3.99
C PHE A 95 9.76 -22.86 3.66
N ALA A 96 8.68 -23.61 3.94
CA ALA A 96 8.61 -25.02 3.56
C ALA A 96 8.55 -25.22 2.04
N ASP A 97 7.87 -24.31 1.34
CA ASP A 97 7.79 -24.27 -0.12
C ASP A 97 7.42 -22.86 -0.59
N THR A 98 7.52 -22.61 -1.88
CA THR A 98 7.12 -21.37 -2.52
C THR A 98 6.31 -21.64 -3.77
N VAL A 99 5.22 -20.88 -3.97
CA VAL A 99 4.34 -21.00 -5.12
C VAL A 99 4.31 -19.68 -5.89
N THR A 100 4.68 -19.72 -7.17
CA THR A 100 4.54 -18.54 -8.03
C THR A 100 3.09 -18.38 -8.44
N ILE A 101 2.48 -17.27 -8.05
CA ILE A 101 1.09 -16.91 -8.37
C ILE A 101 1.11 -15.54 -9.02
N GLU A 102 0.30 -15.33 -10.05
CA GLU A 102 0.17 -14.01 -10.67
C GLU A 102 -0.40 -13.01 -9.66
N PHE A 103 0.16 -11.79 -9.65
CA PHE A 103 -0.29 -10.74 -8.73
C PHE A 103 -1.75 -10.37 -9.02
N GLY A 104 -2.58 -10.35 -7.98
CA GLY A 104 -3.99 -10.04 -8.07
C GLY A 104 -4.89 -11.03 -7.32
N PRO A 105 -6.17 -11.20 -7.72
CA PRO A 105 -7.16 -12.00 -6.98
C PRO A 105 -6.76 -13.45 -6.74
N LEU A 106 -5.96 -14.05 -7.62
CA LEU A 106 -5.50 -15.44 -7.50
C LEU A 106 -4.68 -15.69 -6.23
N LEU A 107 -3.98 -14.67 -5.70
CA LEU A 107 -3.28 -14.75 -4.41
C LEU A 107 -4.27 -15.00 -3.26
N GLY A 108 -5.38 -14.25 -3.26
CA GLY A 108 -6.44 -14.43 -2.26
C GLY A 108 -7.15 -15.77 -2.38
N GLU A 109 -7.42 -16.23 -3.61
CA GLU A 109 -8.04 -17.55 -3.85
C GLU A 109 -7.17 -18.70 -3.32
N ALA A 110 -5.87 -18.67 -3.60
CA ALA A 110 -4.92 -19.68 -3.12
C ALA A 110 -4.80 -19.67 -1.59
N LEU A 111 -4.79 -18.47 -0.97
CA LEU A 111 -4.75 -18.31 0.48
C LEU A 111 -6.05 -18.82 1.13
N ALA A 112 -7.22 -18.48 0.58
CA ALA A 112 -8.51 -18.94 1.06
C ALA A 112 -8.68 -20.47 0.95
N ALA A 113 -8.18 -21.05 -0.15
CA ALA A 113 -8.20 -22.49 -0.37
C ALA A 113 -7.20 -23.27 0.53
N GLY A 114 -6.27 -22.58 1.19
CA GLY A 114 -5.20 -23.20 1.97
C GLY A 114 -4.13 -23.89 1.12
N GLU A 115 -4.00 -23.51 -0.12
CA GLU A 115 -2.92 -23.97 -1.02
C GLU A 115 -1.58 -23.36 -0.62
N VAL A 116 -1.63 -22.16 -0.01
CA VAL A 116 -0.50 -21.47 0.62
C VAL A 116 -0.91 -20.98 2.01
N ASP A 117 0.06 -20.74 2.89
CA ASP A 117 -0.18 -20.27 4.26
C ASP A 117 -0.08 -18.76 4.36
N ALA A 118 0.70 -18.15 3.48
CA ALA A 118 0.87 -16.72 3.37
C ALA A 118 1.01 -16.29 1.92
N VAL A 119 0.69 -15.03 1.63
CA VAL A 119 0.93 -14.41 0.33
C VAL A 119 1.58 -13.03 0.51
N VAL A 120 2.37 -12.62 -0.50
CA VAL A 120 2.78 -11.22 -0.62
C VAL A 120 1.80 -10.53 -1.57
N TRP A 121 1.11 -9.55 -1.04
CA TRP A 121 0.06 -8.81 -1.75
C TRP A 121 0.19 -7.31 -1.48
N ASN A 122 -0.86 -6.54 -1.73
CA ASN A 122 -0.93 -5.14 -1.33
C ASN A 122 -1.85 -4.94 -0.13
N THR A 123 -1.57 -3.92 0.68
CA THR A 123 -2.34 -3.55 1.87
C THR A 123 -3.79 -3.20 1.57
N THR A 124 -4.10 -2.84 0.33
CA THR A 124 -5.42 -2.36 -0.12
C THR A 124 -6.22 -3.42 -0.88
N ALA A 125 -5.75 -4.67 -0.91
CA ALA A 125 -6.46 -5.76 -1.59
C ALA A 125 -7.86 -5.96 -0.98
N PRO A 126 -8.94 -5.91 -1.79
CA PRO A 126 -10.32 -5.95 -1.27
C PRO A 126 -10.64 -7.25 -0.54
N GLN A 127 -9.99 -8.36 -0.88
CA GLN A 127 -10.20 -9.64 -0.19
C GLN A 127 -9.67 -9.64 1.24
N ILE A 128 -8.79 -8.74 1.63
CA ILE A 128 -8.40 -8.55 3.04
C ILE A 128 -9.66 -8.28 3.88
N GLY A 129 -10.54 -7.40 3.40
CA GLY A 129 -11.80 -7.10 4.07
C GLY A 129 -12.87 -8.17 3.91
N THR A 130 -13.06 -8.70 2.68
CA THR A 130 -14.16 -9.64 2.40
C THR A 130 -13.92 -11.06 2.92
N GLU A 131 -12.67 -11.54 2.92
CA GLU A 131 -12.31 -12.88 3.39
C GLU A 131 -11.80 -12.87 4.85
N GLY A 132 -11.65 -11.69 5.44
CA GLY A 132 -11.14 -11.54 6.79
C GLY A 132 -9.67 -11.95 6.94
N PHE A 133 -8.87 -11.75 5.91
CA PHE A 133 -7.42 -11.97 5.97
C PHE A 133 -6.75 -10.96 6.89
N LYS A 134 -5.57 -11.30 7.36
CA LYS A 134 -4.76 -10.48 8.26
C LYS A 134 -3.47 -10.06 7.59
N VAL A 135 -3.20 -8.76 7.59
CA VAL A 135 -1.89 -8.20 7.26
C VAL A 135 -1.01 -8.30 8.50
N LEU A 136 0.16 -8.91 8.37
CA LEU A 136 1.14 -8.97 9.46
C LEU A 136 1.94 -7.68 9.56
N ASP A 137 2.31 -7.31 10.78
CA ASP A 137 3.19 -6.18 11.05
C ASP A 137 4.60 -6.46 10.52
N ASP A 138 5.15 -5.54 9.74
CA ASP A 138 6.52 -5.57 9.24
C ASP A 138 7.48 -5.03 10.33
N ASP A 139 7.66 -5.80 11.38
CA ASP A 139 8.39 -5.43 12.60
C ASP A 139 9.90 -5.22 12.41
N GLN A 140 10.46 -5.58 11.25
CA GLN A 140 11.85 -5.30 10.88
C GLN A 140 11.97 -4.19 9.82
N GLY A 141 10.85 -3.68 9.28
CA GLY A 141 10.83 -2.59 8.32
C GLY A 141 11.43 -2.94 6.96
N LEU A 142 11.13 -4.14 6.45
CA LEU A 142 11.58 -4.61 5.13
C LEU A 142 10.90 -3.86 4.01
N PHE A 143 9.59 -3.61 4.12
CA PHE A 143 8.83 -2.91 3.11
C PHE A 143 9.09 -1.40 3.18
N PRO A 144 9.31 -0.73 2.03
CA PRO A 144 9.41 0.72 2.02
C PRO A 144 8.07 1.37 2.36
N ALA A 145 8.11 2.57 2.92
CA ALA A 145 6.91 3.36 3.12
C ALA A 145 6.28 3.74 1.77
N GLN A 146 5.00 3.41 1.59
CA GLN A 146 4.22 3.65 0.38
C GLN A 146 2.93 4.41 0.70
N ASN A 147 3.05 5.44 1.53
CA ASN A 147 1.96 6.32 1.87
C ASN A 147 1.49 7.13 0.65
N ILE A 148 0.19 7.34 0.55
CA ILE A 148 -0.38 8.21 -0.48
C ILE A 148 -0.04 9.66 -0.16
N ALA A 149 0.37 10.43 -1.16
CA ALA A 149 0.60 11.87 -1.02
C ALA A 149 0.08 12.62 -2.25
N PRO A 150 -0.60 13.77 -2.09
CA PRO A 150 -0.98 14.61 -3.21
C PRO A 150 0.25 15.26 -3.83
N ILE A 151 0.34 15.21 -5.15
CA ILE A 151 1.37 15.92 -5.92
C ILE A 151 0.67 16.82 -6.92
N ILE A 152 0.97 18.11 -6.88
CA ILE A 152 0.32 19.11 -7.71
C ILE A 152 1.35 20.02 -8.37
N MET A 153 1.08 20.44 -9.59
CA MET A 153 1.93 21.41 -10.26
C MET A 153 1.96 22.74 -9.49
N THR A 154 3.13 23.30 -9.29
CA THR A 154 3.32 24.50 -8.46
C THR A 154 2.55 25.71 -9.00
N ASP A 155 2.46 25.86 -10.33
CA ASP A 155 1.67 26.92 -10.97
C ASP A 155 0.16 26.80 -10.69
N VAL A 156 -0.37 25.58 -10.53
CA VAL A 156 -1.76 25.36 -10.13
C VAL A 156 -1.98 25.81 -8.68
N LEU A 157 -1.05 25.52 -7.76
CA LEU A 157 -1.13 26.02 -6.39
C LEU A 157 -1.04 27.55 -6.34
N GLU A 158 -0.21 28.18 -7.17
CA GLU A 158 -0.12 29.64 -7.27
C GLU A 158 -1.43 30.26 -7.81
N GLU A 159 -2.09 29.59 -8.76
CA GLU A 159 -3.37 30.05 -9.33
C GLU A 159 -4.53 29.94 -8.32
N TRP A 160 -4.63 28.82 -7.61
CA TRP A 160 -5.76 28.52 -6.69
C TRP A 160 -5.52 28.99 -5.26
N GLY A 161 -4.27 29.32 -4.90
CA GLY A 161 -3.87 29.83 -3.59
C GLY A 161 -3.74 28.78 -2.50
N ASP A 162 -3.36 29.24 -1.30
CA ASP A 162 -3.04 28.40 -0.14
C ASP A 162 -4.21 27.52 0.33
N GLN A 163 -5.46 27.91 0.00
CA GLN A 163 -6.64 27.13 0.40
C GLN A 163 -6.65 25.75 -0.25
N LEU A 164 -6.26 25.63 -1.53
CA LEU A 164 -6.20 24.33 -2.21
C LEU A 164 -5.21 23.39 -1.52
N ALA A 165 -4.04 23.87 -1.11
CA ALA A 165 -3.07 23.05 -0.39
C ALA A 165 -3.62 22.64 0.99
N THR A 166 -4.32 23.51 1.68
CA THR A 166 -4.96 23.23 2.97
C THR A 166 -6.03 22.13 2.82
N ASP A 167 -6.94 22.28 1.86
CA ASP A 167 -8.03 21.32 1.62
C ASP A 167 -7.48 19.93 1.23
N LEU A 168 -6.44 19.88 0.39
CA LEU A 168 -5.81 18.62 -0.01
C LEU A 168 -5.03 17.96 1.13
N ASN A 169 -4.41 18.72 2.03
CA ASN A 169 -3.76 18.18 3.21
C ASN A 169 -4.80 17.65 4.21
N GLU A 170 -5.91 18.35 4.43
CA GLU A 170 -7.02 17.87 5.28
C GLU A 170 -7.61 16.57 4.73
N LEU A 171 -7.85 16.51 3.42
CA LEU A 171 -8.28 15.28 2.73
C LEU A 171 -7.25 14.15 2.92
N SER A 172 -5.97 14.43 2.67
CA SER A 172 -4.89 13.44 2.78
C SER A 172 -4.82 12.84 4.18
N LEU A 173 -4.92 13.68 5.22
CA LEU A 173 -4.86 13.24 6.63
C LEU A 173 -6.09 12.43 7.07
N ALA A 174 -7.22 12.59 6.41
CA ALA A 174 -8.45 11.87 6.73
C ALA A 174 -8.48 10.44 6.17
N ILE A 175 -7.77 10.17 5.05
CA ILE A 175 -7.79 8.88 4.38
C ILE A 175 -6.96 7.85 5.16
N THR A 176 -7.53 6.69 5.43
CA THR A 176 -6.90 5.54 6.08
C THR A 176 -6.69 4.36 5.09
N THR A 177 -5.89 3.39 5.47
CA THR A 177 -5.73 2.16 4.66
C THR A 177 -7.04 1.37 4.60
N GLU A 178 -7.82 1.40 5.68
CA GLU A 178 -9.14 0.78 5.76
C GLU A 178 -10.13 1.41 4.78
N ASP A 179 -10.07 2.74 4.59
CA ASP A 179 -10.89 3.42 3.58
C ASP A 179 -10.52 2.92 2.17
N LEU A 180 -9.22 2.77 1.87
CA LEU A 180 -8.77 2.24 0.58
C LEU A 180 -9.27 0.81 0.32
N VAL A 181 -9.23 -0.04 1.33
CA VAL A 181 -9.79 -1.41 1.24
C VAL A 181 -11.31 -1.34 0.99
N ALA A 182 -12.03 -0.49 1.72
CA ALA A 182 -13.47 -0.32 1.56
C ALA A 182 -13.84 0.18 0.17
N TRP A 183 -13.13 1.20 -0.34
CA TRP A 183 -13.37 1.72 -1.70
C TRP A 183 -13.06 0.69 -2.77
N ASN A 184 -12.00 -0.11 -2.63
CA ASN A 184 -11.70 -1.19 -3.56
C ASN A 184 -12.76 -2.32 -3.51
N ILE A 185 -13.37 -2.60 -2.35
CA ILE A 185 -14.52 -3.51 -2.27
C ILE A 185 -15.71 -2.93 -3.05
N GLU A 186 -16.00 -1.65 -2.89
CA GLU A 186 -17.12 -1.01 -3.56
C GLU A 186 -16.93 -0.90 -5.08
N THR A 187 -15.72 -0.53 -5.54
CA THR A 187 -15.46 -0.34 -6.96
C THR A 187 -15.16 -1.64 -7.70
N ASP A 188 -14.33 -2.53 -7.16
CA ASP A 188 -13.84 -3.71 -7.87
C ASP A 188 -14.76 -4.93 -7.69
N ILE A 189 -15.42 -5.05 -6.53
CA ILE A 189 -16.31 -6.19 -6.22
C ILE A 189 -17.77 -5.82 -6.44
N GLN A 190 -18.22 -4.68 -5.92
CA GLN A 190 -19.62 -4.24 -6.03
C GLN A 190 -19.90 -3.47 -7.33
N LEU A 191 -18.83 -3.11 -8.07
CA LEU A 191 -18.87 -2.40 -9.34
C LEU A 191 -19.61 -1.04 -9.27
N ARG A 192 -19.47 -0.34 -8.15
CA ARG A 192 -19.93 1.03 -7.99
C ARG A 192 -19.05 1.99 -8.78
N GLU A 193 -19.61 3.09 -9.22
CA GLU A 193 -18.84 4.17 -9.85
C GLU A 193 -17.97 4.87 -8.77
N SER A 194 -16.70 5.10 -9.07
CA SER A 194 -15.75 5.71 -8.12
C SER A 194 -16.15 7.13 -7.69
N ASP A 195 -16.81 7.88 -8.57
CA ASP A 195 -17.30 9.23 -8.27
C ASP A 195 -18.38 9.21 -7.18
N ASP A 196 -19.29 8.22 -7.21
CA ASP A 196 -20.35 8.05 -6.22
C ASP A 196 -19.75 7.65 -4.85
N VAL A 197 -18.80 6.71 -4.85
CA VAL A 197 -18.10 6.27 -3.63
C VAL A 197 -17.33 7.45 -3.00
N ALA A 198 -16.59 8.20 -3.81
CA ALA A 198 -15.84 9.36 -3.33
C ALA A 198 -16.77 10.46 -2.79
N ALA A 199 -17.89 10.76 -3.46
CA ALA A 199 -18.84 11.79 -3.02
C ALA A 199 -19.49 11.41 -1.67
N GLU A 200 -19.88 10.16 -1.50
CA GLU A 200 -20.42 9.64 -0.24
C GLU A 200 -19.42 9.79 0.91
N TRP A 201 -18.18 9.29 0.70
CA TRP A 201 -17.14 9.36 1.72
C TRP A 201 -16.78 10.80 2.11
N LEU A 202 -16.67 11.70 1.12
CA LEU A 202 -16.41 13.13 1.39
C LEU A 202 -17.52 13.78 2.22
N ALA A 203 -18.79 13.43 1.94
CA ALA A 203 -19.93 13.94 2.69
C ALA A 203 -19.97 13.39 4.13
N GLU A 204 -19.69 12.10 4.31
CA GLU A 204 -19.66 11.46 5.63
C GLU A 204 -18.55 12.02 6.53
N ASN A 205 -17.41 12.41 5.93
CA ASN A 205 -16.29 13.02 6.64
C ASN A 205 -16.38 14.55 6.76
N GLY A 206 -17.44 15.16 6.22
CA GLY A 206 -17.65 16.62 6.31
C GLY A 206 -16.64 17.45 5.52
N LEU A 207 -16.02 16.85 4.49
CA LEU A 207 -15.00 17.48 3.65
C LEU A 207 -15.60 18.23 2.45
N VAL A 208 -16.91 18.17 2.26
CA VAL A 208 -17.66 18.97 1.30
C VAL A 208 -18.80 19.69 2.00
N SER A 209 -19.06 20.94 1.60
CA SER A 209 -20.27 21.68 2.02
C SER A 209 -21.45 21.27 1.13
N GLU A 210 -22.63 21.07 1.75
CA GLU A 210 -23.89 20.90 1.02
C GLU A 210 -24.19 22.06 0.05
#